data_f830385593256f4bbf1eaaa9d6827c13
#
_entry.id   f830385593256f4bbf1eaaa9d6827c13
#
_cell.length_a   1.000
_cell.length_b   1.000
_cell.length_c   1.000
_cell.angle_alpha   90.00
_cell.angle_beta   90.00
_cell.angle_gamma   90.00
#
_symmetry.space_group_name_H-M   'P 1'
#
loop_
_entity.id
_entity.type
_entity.pdbx_description
1 polymer ?
#
loop_
_entity_poly.entity_id
_entity_poly.type
_entity_poly.pdbx_seq_one_letter_code
_entity_poly.pdbx_strand_id
1 'polypeptide(L)'
;MLFRSLLEEFNITKLRKTPSIALSGGERRRVEIARALATRPHFMLLDEPFAGIDPIAVGDIQQLVRHLTQRGIGVLITDHNVRETLGLTDRAYIIYSGEVLMEGRAEDIVNDPEVRRVYLGEEFRM
;
A
#
# COMPACT_ATOMS: atom_id res chain seq x y z
N MET A 1 2.41 7.61 -25.75
CA MET A 1 1.21 6.83 -25.55
C MET A 1 1.12 6.41 -24.09
N LEU A 2 -0.05 6.53 -23.52
CA LEU A 2 -0.26 6.27 -22.09
C LEU A 2 0.20 4.88 -21.67
N PHE A 3 -0.17 3.85 -22.41
CA PHE A 3 0.20 2.47 -22.07
C PHE A 3 1.71 2.27 -21.96
N ARG A 4 2.45 2.70 -22.97
CA ARG A 4 3.91 2.55 -22.98
C ARG A 4 4.55 3.39 -21.89
N SER A 5 4.06 4.60 -21.68
CA SER A 5 4.55 5.50 -20.65
C SER A 5 4.38 4.90 -19.26
N LEU A 6 3.24 4.26 -18.98
CA LEU A 6 3.00 3.60 -17.69
C LEU A 6 3.91 2.39 -17.49
N LEU A 7 4.16 1.61 -18.55
CA LEU A 7 5.09 0.49 -18.45
C LEU A 7 6.50 0.96 -18.05
N GLU A 8 6.95 2.06 -18.63
CA GLU A 8 8.26 2.63 -18.31
C GLU A 8 8.29 3.19 -16.90
N GLU A 9 7.26 3.96 -16.51
CA GLU A 9 7.15 4.59 -15.20
C GLU A 9 7.20 3.56 -14.06
N PHE A 10 6.54 2.42 -14.24
CA PHE A 10 6.52 1.38 -13.22
C PHE A 10 7.59 0.30 -13.42
N ASN A 11 8.50 0.54 -14.38
CA ASN A 11 9.62 -0.38 -14.66
C ASN A 11 9.15 -1.82 -14.94
N ILE A 12 8.09 -1.95 -15.73
CA ILE A 12 7.52 -3.25 -16.11
C ILE A 12 7.48 -3.46 -17.64
N THR A 13 8.25 -2.67 -18.39
CA THR A 13 8.30 -2.79 -19.85
C THR A 13 8.66 -4.19 -20.30
N LYS A 14 9.57 -4.84 -19.58
CA LYS A 14 10.01 -6.23 -19.87
C LYS A 14 8.88 -7.24 -19.71
N LEU A 15 7.83 -6.91 -18.98
CA LEU A 15 6.70 -7.81 -18.71
C LEU A 15 5.56 -7.64 -19.71
N ARG A 16 5.71 -6.76 -20.68
CA ARG A 16 4.64 -6.38 -21.61
C ARG A 16 3.91 -7.56 -22.24
N LYS A 17 4.65 -8.61 -22.58
CA LYS A 17 4.09 -9.79 -23.25
C LYS A 17 4.05 -11.02 -22.35
N THR A 18 4.38 -10.87 -21.08
CA THR A 18 4.38 -11.98 -20.13
C THR A 18 2.94 -12.29 -19.71
N PRO A 19 2.53 -13.57 -19.73
CA PRO A 19 1.21 -13.95 -19.22
C PRO A 19 1.09 -13.56 -17.74
N SER A 20 -0.07 -13.04 -17.34
CA SER A 20 -0.29 -12.55 -15.99
C SER A 20 -0.07 -13.62 -14.92
N ILE A 21 -0.37 -14.88 -15.25
CA ILE A 21 -0.18 -15.99 -14.32
C ILE A 21 1.30 -16.24 -14.00
N ALA A 22 2.20 -15.81 -14.88
CA ALA A 22 3.64 -15.98 -14.69
C ALA A 22 4.30 -14.85 -13.90
N LEU A 23 3.54 -13.81 -13.52
CA LEU A 23 4.07 -12.68 -12.77
C LEU A 23 4.24 -13.02 -11.29
N SER A 24 5.30 -12.49 -10.68
CA SER A 24 5.46 -12.54 -9.23
C SER A 24 4.39 -11.68 -8.56
N GLY A 25 4.21 -11.83 -7.24
CA GLY A 25 3.27 -11.00 -6.48
C GLY A 25 3.54 -9.51 -6.63
N GLY A 26 4.81 -9.11 -6.53
CA GLY A 26 5.21 -7.71 -6.69
C GLY A 26 4.99 -7.20 -8.12
N GLU A 27 5.36 -8.00 -9.11
CA GLU A 27 5.14 -7.64 -10.52
C GLU A 27 3.65 -7.49 -10.82
N ARG A 28 2.84 -8.40 -10.34
CA ARG A 28 1.39 -8.33 -10.50
C ARG A 28 0.83 -7.07 -9.88
N ARG A 29 1.28 -6.72 -8.69
CA ARG A 29 0.81 -5.51 -8.00
C ARG A 29 1.15 -4.25 -8.78
N ARG A 30 2.35 -4.18 -9.36
CA ARG A 30 2.74 -3.06 -10.22
C ARG A 30 1.86 -2.95 -11.45
N VAL A 31 1.54 -4.08 -12.08
CA VAL A 31 0.65 -4.10 -13.25
C VAL A 31 -0.76 -3.63 -12.88
N GLU A 32 -1.29 -4.11 -11.76
CA GLU A 32 -2.61 -3.72 -11.29
C GLU A 32 -2.70 -2.21 -11.06
N ILE A 33 -1.69 -1.64 -10.41
CA ILE A 33 -1.66 -0.20 -10.12
C ILE A 33 -1.48 0.60 -11.42
N ALA A 34 -0.59 0.18 -12.30
CA ALA A 34 -0.40 0.83 -13.59
C ALA A 34 -1.68 0.84 -14.41
N ARG A 35 -2.41 -0.28 -14.40
CA ARG A 35 -3.69 -0.39 -15.09
C ARG A 35 -4.71 0.59 -14.50
N ALA A 36 -4.79 0.70 -13.19
CA ALA A 36 -5.70 1.62 -12.54
C ALA A 36 -5.38 3.08 -12.90
N LEU A 37 -4.09 3.42 -13.00
CA LEU A 37 -3.66 4.76 -13.38
C LEU A 37 -4.05 5.16 -14.79
N ALA A 38 -4.30 4.19 -15.67
CA ALA A 38 -4.75 4.48 -17.03
C ALA A 38 -6.08 5.23 -17.07
N THR A 39 -6.88 5.15 -16.01
CA THR A 39 -8.14 5.89 -15.89
C THR A 39 -7.96 7.32 -15.39
N ARG A 40 -6.72 7.73 -15.07
CA ARG A 40 -6.37 9.05 -14.53
C ARG A 40 -7.18 9.40 -13.27
N PRO A 41 -7.10 8.56 -12.23
CA PRO A 41 -7.90 8.78 -11.02
C PRO A 41 -7.33 9.92 -10.16
N HIS A 42 -8.20 10.54 -9.37
CA HIS A 42 -7.78 11.47 -8.31
C HIS A 42 -7.50 10.73 -7.01
N PHE A 43 -8.15 9.59 -6.80
CA PHE A 43 -7.99 8.76 -5.62
C PHE A 43 -7.81 7.31 -6.04
N MET A 44 -7.04 6.57 -5.27
CA MET A 44 -6.84 5.15 -5.50
C MET A 44 -7.03 4.38 -4.19
N LEU A 45 -7.78 3.29 -4.26
CA LEU A 45 -8.03 2.41 -3.13
C LEU A 45 -7.19 1.16 -3.30
N LEU A 46 -6.35 0.86 -2.32
CA LEU A 46 -5.51 -0.34 -2.31
C LEU A 46 -5.95 -1.25 -1.17
N ASP A 47 -6.54 -2.37 -1.52
CA ASP A 47 -7.02 -3.35 -0.55
C ASP A 47 -5.93 -4.40 -0.33
N GLU A 48 -5.38 -4.41 0.87
CA GLU A 48 -4.33 -5.31 1.31
C GLU A 48 -3.15 -5.40 0.32
N PRO A 49 -2.50 -4.28 0.00
CA PRO A 49 -1.43 -4.28 -1.00
C PRO A 49 -0.21 -5.10 -0.60
N PHE A 50 -0.04 -5.40 0.70
CA PHE A 50 1.08 -6.20 1.19
C PHE A 50 0.75 -7.68 1.34
N ALA A 51 -0.49 -8.09 1.10
CA ALA A 51 -0.88 -9.49 1.21
C ALA A 51 -0.21 -10.34 0.14
N GLY A 52 0.40 -11.45 0.54
CA GLY A 52 1.04 -12.37 -0.37
C GLY A 52 2.30 -11.83 -1.05
N ILE A 53 2.85 -10.74 -0.55
CA ILE A 53 4.08 -10.15 -1.08
C ILE A 53 5.28 -10.68 -0.31
N ASP A 54 6.33 -11.06 -1.04
CA ASP A 54 7.60 -11.47 -0.46
C ASP A 54 8.16 -10.32 0.38
N PRO A 55 8.69 -10.58 1.59
CA PRO A 55 9.27 -9.52 2.43
C PRO A 55 10.31 -8.65 1.71
N ILE A 56 11.05 -9.22 0.77
CA ILE A 56 12.03 -8.47 -0.01
C ILE A 56 11.34 -7.44 -0.91
N ALA A 57 10.14 -7.74 -1.39
CA ALA A 57 9.39 -6.86 -2.28
C ALA A 57 8.56 -5.79 -1.56
N VAL A 58 8.46 -5.85 -0.24
CA VAL A 58 7.66 -4.88 0.54
C VAL A 58 8.13 -3.45 0.28
N GLY A 59 9.45 -3.22 0.29
CA GLY A 59 10.02 -1.89 0.04
C GLY A 59 9.63 -1.34 -1.33
N ASP A 60 9.57 -2.20 -2.33
CA ASP A 60 9.15 -1.80 -3.68
C ASP A 60 7.71 -1.33 -3.70
N ILE A 61 6.82 -2.04 -3.01
CA ILE A 61 5.41 -1.64 -2.92
C ILE A 61 5.27 -0.33 -2.15
N GLN A 62 6.04 -0.15 -1.08
CA GLN A 62 6.05 1.11 -0.35
C GLN A 62 6.48 2.28 -1.22
N GLN A 63 7.54 2.10 -2.02
CA GLN A 63 7.99 3.14 -2.94
C GLN A 63 6.94 3.44 -4.00
N LEU A 64 6.24 2.42 -4.47
CA LEU A 64 5.17 2.56 -5.44
C LEU A 64 4.03 3.43 -4.89
N VAL A 65 3.63 3.20 -3.64
CA VAL A 65 2.60 4.00 -2.98
C VAL A 65 3.08 5.45 -2.82
N ARG A 66 4.32 5.66 -2.40
CA ARG A 66 4.89 7.01 -2.30
C ARG A 66 4.89 7.72 -3.65
N HIS A 67 5.20 6.99 -4.71
CA HIS A 67 5.15 7.54 -6.07
C HIS A 67 3.75 8.03 -6.43
N LEU A 68 2.71 7.27 -6.08
CA LEU A 68 1.33 7.67 -6.32
C LEU A 68 0.99 8.99 -5.62
N THR A 69 1.38 9.12 -4.35
CA THR A 69 1.10 10.36 -3.61
C THR A 69 1.89 11.54 -4.17
N GLN A 70 3.11 11.31 -4.65
CA GLN A 70 3.91 12.34 -5.31
C GLN A 70 3.29 12.80 -6.62
N ARG A 71 2.52 11.96 -7.29
CA ARG A 71 1.75 12.34 -8.47
C ARG A 71 0.51 13.16 -8.13
N GLY A 72 0.22 13.38 -6.87
CA GLY A 72 -0.96 14.10 -6.42
C GLY A 72 -2.20 13.23 -6.27
N ILE A 73 -2.05 11.90 -6.23
CA ILE A 73 -3.16 10.97 -6.06
C ILE A 73 -3.36 10.71 -4.58
N GLY A 74 -4.60 10.84 -4.09
CA GLY A 74 -4.95 10.44 -2.75
C GLY A 74 -5.04 8.91 -2.68
N VAL A 75 -4.38 8.29 -1.69
CA VAL A 75 -4.33 6.83 -1.57
C VAL A 75 -4.96 6.40 -0.25
N LEU A 76 -5.94 5.51 -0.34
CA LEU A 76 -6.52 4.86 0.84
C LEU A 76 -6.08 3.39 0.83
N ILE A 77 -5.46 2.96 1.92
CA ILE A 77 -4.95 1.60 2.05
C ILE A 77 -5.70 0.89 3.17
N THR A 78 -6.15 -0.33 2.91
CA THR A 78 -6.61 -1.24 3.96
C THR A 78 -5.60 -2.37 4.06
N ASP A 79 -5.06 -2.62 5.25
CA ASP A 79 -4.12 -3.71 5.45
C ASP A 79 -4.01 -4.02 6.95
N HIS A 80 -3.67 -5.26 7.26
CA HIS A 80 -3.40 -5.69 8.63
C HIS A 80 -1.89 -5.72 8.94
N ASN A 81 -1.06 -5.46 7.95
CA ASN A 81 0.39 -5.30 8.14
C ASN A 81 0.68 -3.90 8.68
N VAL A 82 0.54 -3.75 9.99
CA VAL A 82 0.53 -2.44 10.65
C VAL A 82 1.81 -1.66 10.42
N ARG A 83 2.95 -2.31 10.63
CA ARG A 83 4.26 -1.65 10.53
C ARG A 83 4.49 -1.06 9.14
N GLU A 84 4.27 -1.87 8.11
CA GLU A 84 4.47 -1.46 6.73
C GLU A 84 3.50 -0.35 6.33
N THR A 85 2.25 -0.46 6.77
CA THR A 85 1.20 0.49 6.43
C THR A 85 1.39 1.82 7.14
N LEU A 86 1.64 1.81 8.45
CA LEU A 86 1.83 3.04 9.21
C LEU A 86 3.06 3.81 8.76
N GLY A 87 4.08 3.12 8.26
CA GLY A 87 5.27 3.76 7.73
C GLY A 87 5.02 4.59 6.46
N LEU A 88 3.87 4.39 5.81
CA LEU A 88 3.51 5.07 4.57
C LEU A 88 2.46 6.16 4.75
N THR A 89 1.67 6.08 5.81
CA THR A 89 0.45 6.87 5.92
C THR A 89 0.68 8.20 6.61
N ASP A 90 -0.03 9.22 6.13
CA ASP A 90 -0.11 10.51 6.82
C ASP A 90 -1.10 10.44 7.98
N ARG A 91 -2.12 9.60 7.81
CA ARG A 91 -3.19 9.43 8.79
C ARG A 91 -3.72 8.01 8.71
N ALA A 92 -4.09 7.43 9.83
CA ALA A 92 -4.62 6.08 9.87
C ALA A 92 -5.80 5.97 10.83
N TYR A 93 -6.62 4.95 10.57
CA TYR A 93 -7.77 4.58 11.38
C TYR A 93 -7.58 3.14 11.80
N ILE A 94 -7.72 2.86 13.10
CA ILE A 94 -7.71 1.49 13.59
C ILE A 94 -9.17 1.06 13.75
N ILE A 95 -9.56 0.05 13.00
CA ILE A 95 -10.91 -0.53 13.07
C ILE A 95 -10.82 -1.79 13.91
N TYR A 96 -11.64 -1.86 14.94
CA TYR A 96 -11.69 -3.01 15.84
C TYR A 96 -13.13 -3.27 16.24
N SER A 97 -13.58 -4.53 16.06
CA SER A 97 -14.96 -4.94 16.37
C SER A 97 -16.02 -4.04 15.72
N GLY A 98 -15.78 -3.65 14.48
CA GLY A 98 -16.74 -2.84 13.72
C GLY A 98 -16.77 -1.36 14.05
N GLU A 99 -15.86 -0.90 14.89
CA GLU A 99 -15.81 0.50 15.31
C GLU A 99 -14.43 1.09 15.07
N VAL A 100 -14.35 2.42 14.95
CA VAL A 100 -13.07 3.11 14.91
C VAL A 100 -12.54 3.22 16.34
N LEU A 101 -11.51 2.46 16.63
CA LEU A 101 -10.88 2.47 17.94
C LEU A 101 -10.07 3.74 18.15
N MET A 102 -9.37 4.19 17.12
CA MET A 102 -8.55 5.41 17.15
C MET A 102 -8.30 5.88 15.72
N GLU A 103 -8.11 7.17 15.55
CA GLU A 103 -7.60 7.78 14.32
C GLU A 103 -6.51 8.78 14.64
N GLY A 104 -5.60 8.98 13.75
CA GLY A 104 -4.53 9.96 13.91
C GLY A 104 -3.30 9.61 13.09
N ARG A 105 -2.21 10.27 13.44
CA ARG A 105 -0.90 10.01 12.81
C ARG A 105 -0.33 8.68 13.34
N ALA A 106 0.58 8.09 12.57
CA ALA A 106 1.19 6.81 12.94
C ALA A 106 1.77 6.83 14.36
N GLU A 107 2.48 7.88 14.71
CA GLU A 107 3.11 8.00 16.04
C GLU A 107 2.09 8.04 17.18
N ASP A 108 0.95 8.68 16.96
CA ASP A 108 -0.12 8.75 17.97
C ASP A 108 -0.76 7.37 18.15
N ILE A 109 -0.96 6.65 17.07
CA ILE A 109 -1.57 5.31 17.08
C ILE A 109 -0.65 4.31 17.79
N VAL A 110 0.63 4.32 17.47
CA VAL A 110 1.60 3.38 18.05
C VAL A 110 1.75 3.60 19.56
N ASN A 111 1.59 4.83 20.02
CA ASN A 111 1.75 5.17 21.43
C ASN A 111 0.44 5.12 22.24
N ASP A 112 -0.70 4.87 21.59
CA ASP A 112 -1.99 4.78 22.28
C ASP A 112 -2.06 3.51 23.13
N PRO A 113 -2.30 3.61 24.44
CA PRO A 113 -2.33 2.43 25.32
C PRO A 113 -3.41 1.41 24.95
N GLU A 114 -4.58 1.85 24.53
CA GLU A 114 -5.67 0.96 24.18
C GLU A 114 -5.38 0.22 22.87
N VAL A 115 -4.84 0.91 21.87
CA VAL A 115 -4.43 0.30 20.61
C VAL A 115 -3.37 -0.78 20.86
N ARG A 116 -2.39 -0.47 21.70
CA ARG A 116 -1.35 -1.44 22.04
C ARG A 116 -1.92 -2.65 22.78
N ARG A 117 -2.84 -2.42 23.70
CA ARG A 117 -3.44 -3.48 24.51
C ARG A 117 -4.29 -4.43 23.67
N VAL A 118 -5.11 -3.92 22.76
CA VAL A 118 -6.11 -4.75 22.07
C VAL A 118 -5.76 -5.09 20.63
N TYR A 119 -4.78 -4.42 20.03
CA TYR A 119 -4.50 -4.61 18.61
C TYR A 119 -3.02 -4.86 18.30
N LEU A 120 -2.11 -4.00 18.78
CA LEU A 120 -0.69 -4.10 18.41
C LEU A 120 0.11 -5.05 19.28
N GLY A 121 -0.22 -5.12 20.57
CA GLY A 121 0.61 -5.79 21.57
C GLY A 121 1.59 -4.83 22.23
N GLU A 122 1.94 -5.14 23.48
CA GLU A 122 2.77 -4.27 24.32
C GLU A 122 4.20 -4.10 23.80
N GLU A 123 4.72 -5.11 23.11
CA GLU A 123 6.09 -5.11 22.60
C GLU A 123 6.23 -4.58 21.18
N PHE A 124 5.15 -4.11 20.58
CA PHE A 124 5.19 -3.60 19.20
C PHE A 124 6.16 -2.44 19.07
N ARG A 125 6.99 -2.46 18.01
CA ARG A 125 7.93 -1.40 17.64
C ARG A 125 7.84 -1.14 16.13
N MET A 126 7.98 0.12 15.74
CA MET A 126 8.07 0.52 14.35
C MET A 126 9.47 0.24 13.79
#